data_22cb944a0d87e9e0a0a3b7d221d6e6f1
#
_entry.id   22cb944a0d87e9e0a0a3b7d221d6e6f1
#
_cell.length_a   1.000
_cell.length_b   1.000
_cell.length_c   1.000
_cell.angle_alpha   90.00
_cell.angle_beta   90.00
_cell.angle_gamma   90.00
#
_symmetry.space_group_name_H-M   'P 1'
#
loop_
_entity.id
_entity.type
_entity.pdbx_description
1 polymer ?
#
loop_
_entity_poly.entity_id
_entity_poly.type
_entity_poly.pdbx_seq_one_letter_code
_entity_poly.pdbx_strand_id
1 'polypeptide(L)'
;LSSGLHSPQYVQCAQLMSKPSEALKICSSLSEKIKKEFKEFDLILSPAMGGIIVGYEIGRILNKETIFSERVNGEFKLRRDFTINKNQKVLIIEDVITTGKSSLECSKIVEDNNEIIVGYASLIDRSNGKSSITEKII
;
A
#
# COMPACT_ATOMS: atom_id res chain seq x y z
N LEU A 1 0.16 16.66 -10.20
CA LEU A 1 0.52 15.28 -9.96
C LEU A 1 2.06 15.13 -9.97
N SER A 2 2.58 14.18 -9.21
CA SER A 2 4.01 13.84 -9.22
C SER A 2 4.54 13.44 -10.61
N SER A 3 3.64 13.01 -11.49
CA SER A 3 3.90 12.69 -12.90
C SER A 3 4.01 13.91 -13.83
N GLY A 4 3.81 15.15 -13.33
CA GLY A 4 3.72 16.36 -14.15
C GLY A 4 2.41 16.53 -14.94
N LEU A 5 1.51 15.55 -14.87
CA LEU A 5 0.22 15.59 -15.58
C LEU A 5 -0.82 16.39 -14.79
N HIS A 6 -1.69 17.12 -15.49
CA HIS A 6 -2.84 17.78 -14.92
C HIS A 6 -4.03 16.83 -14.83
N SER A 7 -4.74 16.86 -13.69
CA SER A 7 -5.97 16.10 -13.50
C SER A 7 -7.07 17.05 -13.02
N PRO A 8 -8.29 16.95 -13.55
CA PRO A 8 -9.42 17.76 -13.10
C PRO A 8 -9.88 17.39 -11.69
N GLN A 9 -9.46 16.23 -11.18
CA GLN A 9 -9.76 15.74 -9.84
C GLN A 9 -8.46 15.44 -9.10
N TYR A 10 -8.25 16.09 -7.97
CA TYR A 10 -7.16 15.84 -7.05
C TYR A 10 -7.74 15.43 -5.70
N VAL A 11 -7.46 14.20 -5.29
CA VAL A 11 -7.83 13.70 -3.98
C VAL A 11 -6.59 13.69 -3.10
N GLN A 12 -6.62 14.48 -2.03
CA GLN A 12 -5.56 14.56 -1.04
C GLN A 12 -5.83 13.57 0.09
N CYS A 13 -5.44 12.32 -0.07
CA CYS A 13 -5.62 11.29 0.95
C CYS A 13 -5.04 11.69 2.31
N ALA A 14 -3.93 12.43 2.33
CA ALA A 14 -3.32 12.90 3.56
C ALA A 14 -4.28 13.78 4.39
N GLN A 15 -5.11 14.63 3.75
CA GLN A 15 -6.12 15.43 4.46
C GLN A 15 -7.24 14.58 5.05
N LEU A 16 -7.66 13.52 4.36
CA LEU A 16 -8.63 12.57 4.88
C LEU A 16 -8.04 11.81 6.08
N MET A 17 -6.82 11.32 5.93
CA MET A 17 -6.12 10.57 6.98
C MET A 17 -5.72 11.43 8.18
N SER A 18 -5.70 12.77 8.05
CA SER A 18 -5.46 13.68 9.17
C SER A 18 -6.63 13.75 10.17
N LYS A 19 -7.79 13.18 9.81
CA LYS A 19 -9.00 13.15 10.63
C LYS A 19 -9.23 11.72 11.14
N PRO A 20 -8.85 11.36 12.37
CA PRO A 20 -8.85 9.98 12.84
C PRO A 20 -10.19 9.26 12.71
N SER A 21 -11.31 9.95 12.96
CA SER A 21 -12.65 9.35 12.84
C SER A 21 -13.03 9.02 11.40
N GLU A 22 -12.63 9.84 10.44
CA GLU A 22 -12.87 9.60 9.01
C GLU A 22 -11.92 8.53 8.48
N ALA A 23 -10.64 8.59 8.89
CA ALA A 23 -9.64 7.58 8.58
C ALA A 23 -10.09 6.19 9.05
N LEU A 24 -10.58 6.09 10.29
CA LEU A 24 -11.09 4.82 10.83
C LEU A 24 -12.24 4.26 9.99
N LYS A 25 -13.21 5.08 9.59
CA LYS A 25 -14.35 4.62 8.78
C LYS A 25 -13.90 4.04 7.45
N ILE A 26 -13.06 4.78 6.71
CA ILE A 26 -12.65 4.37 5.37
C ILE A 26 -11.69 3.18 5.42
N CYS A 27 -10.75 3.17 6.37
CA CYS A 27 -9.83 2.04 6.54
C CYS A 27 -10.56 0.79 7.05
N SER A 28 -11.60 0.93 7.89
CA SER A 28 -12.45 -0.21 8.28
C SER A 28 -13.16 -0.82 7.06
N SER A 29 -13.74 0.02 6.19
CA SER A 29 -14.37 -0.46 4.97
C SER A 29 -13.40 -1.20 4.05
N LEU A 30 -12.18 -0.66 3.86
CA LEU A 30 -11.16 -1.33 3.07
C LEU A 30 -10.69 -2.63 3.76
N SER A 31 -10.54 -2.62 5.08
CA SER A 31 -10.15 -3.82 5.86
C SER A 31 -11.14 -4.97 5.71
N GLU A 32 -12.44 -4.69 5.63
CA GLU A 32 -13.46 -5.72 5.37
C GLU A 32 -13.31 -6.32 3.95
N LYS A 33 -13.00 -5.49 2.95
CA LYS A 33 -12.68 -6.00 1.60
C LYS A 33 -11.42 -6.85 1.60
N ILE A 34 -10.37 -6.40 2.29
CA ILE A 34 -9.10 -7.13 2.42
C ILE A 34 -9.34 -8.52 3.02
N LYS A 35 -10.07 -8.62 4.15
CA LYS A 35 -10.41 -9.91 4.77
C LYS A 35 -11.15 -10.85 3.83
N LYS A 36 -12.04 -10.31 3.01
CA LYS A 36 -12.84 -11.09 2.07
C LYS A 36 -12.03 -11.63 0.91
N GLU A 37 -11.09 -10.82 0.39
CA GLU A 37 -10.37 -11.11 -0.84
C GLU A 37 -9.03 -11.79 -0.60
N PHE A 38 -8.34 -11.44 0.49
CA PHE A 38 -7.04 -11.98 0.86
C PHE A 38 -7.16 -12.74 2.19
N LYS A 39 -7.37 -14.06 2.08
CA LYS A 39 -7.64 -14.92 3.26
C LYS A 39 -6.46 -15.00 4.22
N GLU A 40 -5.24 -15.00 3.69
CA GLU A 40 -4.03 -15.18 4.48
C GLU A 40 -2.92 -14.24 3.99
N PHE A 41 -2.42 -13.42 4.88
CA PHE A 41 -1.17 -12.67 4.74
C PHE A 41 -0.62 -12.36 6.13
N ASP A 42 0.68 -12.09 6.20
CA ASP A 42 1.41 -11.96 7.46
C ASP A 42 1.84 -10.52 7.71
N LEU A 43 2.17 -9.79 6.65
CA LEU A 43 2.82 -8.50 6.70
C LEU A 43 2.16 -7.52 5.73
N ILE A 44 2.04 -6.28 6.14
CA ILE A 44 1.69 -5.15 5.28
C ILE A 44 2.97 -4.36 4.96
N LEU A 45 3.19 -4.11 3.68
CA LEU A 45 4.25 -3.21 3.20
C LEU A 45 3.62 -2.01 2.50
N SER A 46 4.04 -0.81 2.89
CA SER A 46 3.52 0.43 2.32
C SER A 46 4.62 1.34 1.79
N PRO A 47 4.46 1.96 0.61
CA PRO A 47 5.41 2.95 0.13
C PRO A 47 5.27 4.27 0.91
N ALA A 48 6.37 4.84 1.35
CA ALA A 48 6.39 6.18 1.92
C ALA A 48 6.08 7.21 0.81
N MET A 49 5.44 8.34 1.14
CA MET A 49 4.94 8.78 2.45
C MET A 49 3.46 8.46 2.66
N GLY A 50 2.62 8.58 1.60
CA GLY A 50 1.16 8.50 1.70
C GLY A 50 0.66 7.16 2.22
N GLY A 51 1.30 6.07 1.79
CA GLY A 51 0.93 4.72 2.21
C GLY A 51 1.16 4.40 3.68
N ILE A 52 2.08 5.11 4.37
CA ILE A 52 2.45 4.79 5.76
C ILE A 52 1.25 4.83 6.69
N ILE A 53 0.51 5.94 6.68
CA ILE A 53 -0.62 6.13 7.61
C ILE A 53 -1.75 5.16 7.29
N VAL A 54 -2.04 4.95 6.02
CA VAL A 54 -3.07 4.02 5.55
C VAL A 54 -2.71 2.58 5.95
N GLY A 55 -1.48 2.16 5.65
CA GLY A 55 -0.99 0.84 6.00
C GLY A 55 -1.01 0.59 7.50
N TYR A 56 -0.53 1.53 8.30
CA TYR A 56 -0.56 1.44 9.76
C TYR A 56 -1.99 1.29 10.30
N GLU A 57 -2.93 2.12 9.83
CA GLU A 57 -4.32 2.06 10.32
C GLU A 57 -4.99 0.74 9.94
N ILE A 58 -4.78 0.26 8.72
CA ILE A 58 -5.28 -1.05 8.30
C ILE A 58 -4.61 -2.18 9.09
N GLY A 59 -3.30 -2.10 9.30
CA GLY A 59 -2.57 -3.06 10.14
C GLY A 59 -3.10 -3.11 11.57
N ARG A 60 -3.39 -1.95 12.16
CA ARG A 60 -4.03 -1.84 13.48
C ARG A 60 -5.41 -2.52 13.51
N ILE A 61 -6.25 -2.27 12.50
CA ILE A 61 -7.60 -2.86 12.41
C ILE A 61 -7.53 -4.37 12.21
N LEU A 62 -6.58 -4.85 11.39
CA LEU A 62 -6.44 -6.26 11.05
C LEU A 62 -5.53 -7.04 12.02
N ASN A 63 -4.91 -6.35 12.97
CA ASN A 63 -3.88 -6.88 13.86
C ASN A 63 -2.74 -7.56 13.08
N LYS A 64 -2.20 -6.83 12.10
CA LYS A 64 -1.08 -7.27 11.25
C LYS A 64 0.13 -6.37 11.44
N GLU A 65 1.31 -6.98 11.42
CA GLU A 65 2.56 -6.24 11.34
C GLU A 65 2.58 -5.36 10.10
N THR A 66 3.07 -4.12 10.27
CA THR A 66 3.11 -3.14 9.17
C THR A 66 4.46 -2.47 9.13
N ILE A 67 5.10 -2.56 7.97
CA ILE A 67 6.36 -1.88 7.67
C ILE A 67 6.20 -0.97 6.46
N PHE A 68 7.18 -0.13 6.21
CA PHE A 68 7.17 0.75 5.05
C PHE A 68 8.54 0.81 4.38
N SER A 69 8.52 1.10 3.09
CA SER A 69 9.71 1.39 2.29
C SER A 69 9.85 2.89 2.07
N GLU A 70 11.08 3.38 2.00
CA GLU A 70 11.42 4.79 1.78
C GLU A 70 12.24 4.94 0.50
N ARG A 71 12.08 6.08 -0.20
CA ARG A 71 12.96 6.38 -1.34
C ARG A 71 14.33 6.81 -0.86
N VAL A 72 15.34 6.10 -1.33
CA VAL A 72 16.75 6.41 -1.14
C VAL A 72 17.39 6.47 -2.52
N ASN A 73 17.88 7.64 -2.91
CA ASN A 73 18.45 7.87 -4.25
C ASN A 73 17.53 7.45 -5.40
N GLY A 74 16.21 7.69 -5.24
CA GLY A 74 15.20 7.39 -6.27
C GLY A 74 14.60 5.98 -6.21
N GLU A 75 15.16 5.05 -5.45
CA GLU A 75 14.70 3.67 -5.31
C GLU A 75 14.04 3.44 -3.94
N PHE A 76 13.00 2.62 -3.89
CA PHE A 76 12.44 2.18 -2.61
C PHE A 76 13.33 1.13 -1.94
N LYS A 77 13.58 1.33 -0.63
CA LYS A 77 14.37 0.41 0.20
C LYS A 77 13.74 0.26 1.57
N LEU A 78 13.90 -0.90 2.17
CA LEU A 78 13.65 -1.08 3.60
C LEU A 78 14.78 -0.40 4.37
N ARG A 79 14.41 0.30 5.44
CA ARG A 79 15.33 0.94 6.39
C ARG A 79 14.82 0.67 7.80
N ARG A 80 15.46 1.27 8.79
CA ARG A 80 15.01 1.20 10.20
C ARG A 80 14.95 -0.23 10.74
N ASP A 81 15.88 -1.07 10.25
CA ASP A 81 15.97 -2.49 10.59
C ASP A 81 14.70 -3.30 10.23
N PHE A 82 13.86 -2.76 9.36
CA PHE A 82 12.75 -3.54 8.79
C PHE A 82 13.27 -4.67 7.92
N THR A 83 12.73 -5.85 8.16
CA THR A 83 13.03 -7.06 7.40
C THR A 83 11.74 -7.76 6.99
N ILE A 84 11.80 -8.50 5.89
CA ILE A 84 10.76 -9.44 5.49
C ILE A 84 11.31 -10.83 5.78
N ASN A 85 10.64 -11.57 6.65
CA ASN A 85 11.09 -12.90 7.05
C ASN A 85 10.71 -13.94 6.00
N LYS A 86 11.47 -15.04 6.00
CA LYS A 86 11.25 -16.13 5.06
C LYS A 86 9.83 -16.70 5.14
N ASN A 87 9.22 -16.91 3.97
CA ASN A 87 7.85 -17.39 3.75
C ASN A 87 6.74 -16.44 4.20
N GLN A 88 7.04 -15.18 4.54
CA GLN A 88 5.99 -14.21 4.81
C GLN A 88 5.20 -13.87 3.54
N LYS A 89 3.89 -13.87 3.69
CA LYS A 89 2.95 -13.41 2.66
C LYS A 89 2.70 -11.91 2.86
N VAL A 90 3.04 -11.12 1.87
CA VAL A 90 3.02 -9.66 1.95
C VAL A 90 1.86 -9.07 1.16
N LEU A 91 1.07 -8.21 1.80
CA LEU A 91 0.07 -7.36 1.17
C LEU A 91 0.64 -5.95 1.01
N ILE A 92 0.62 -5.41 -0.20
CA ILE A 92 1.07 -4.03 -0.45
C ILE A 92 -0.13 -3.09 -0.34
N ILE A 93 0.01 -2.04 0.49
CA ILE A 93 -1.05 -1.05 0.71
C ILE A 93 -0.55 0.35 0.38
N GLU A 94 -1.27 1.03 -0.49
CA GLU A 94 -0.99 2.42 -0.90
C GLU A 94 -2.21 3.32 -0.66
N ASP A 95 -2.01 4.62 -0.56
CA ASP A 95 -3.11 5.57 -0.44
C ASP A 95 -3.85 5.75 -1.78
N VAL A 96 -3.11 5.96 -2.87
CA VAL A 96 -3.66 6.17 -4.22
C VAL A 96 -2.84 5.41 -5.26
N ILE A 97 -3.45 4.46 -5.92
CA ILE A 97 -2.88 3.83 -7.12
C ILE A 97 -3.25 4.64 -8.35
N THR A 98 -2.25 5.02 -9.15
CA THR A 98 -2.41 5.66 -10.46
C THR A 98 -1.86 4.75 -11.55
N THR A 99 -0.57 4.82 -11.83
CA THR A 99 0.12 3.92 -12.76
C THR A 99 0.50 2.58 -12.09
N GLY A 100 0.48 2.51 -10.78
CA GLY A 100 0.98 1.38 -10.01
C GLY A 100 2.51 1.36 -9.83
N LYS A 101 3.22 2.39 -10.32
CA LYS A 101 4.69 2.40 -10.30
C LYS A 101 5.27 2.24 -8.88
N SER A 102 4.78 2.99 -7.90
CA SER A 102 5.28 2.90 -6.52
C SER A 102 5.02 1.52 -5.92
N SER A 103 3.83 0.99 -6.14
CA SER A 103 3.46 -0.36 -5.67
C SER A 103 4.36 -1.44 -6.29
N LEU A 104 4.63 -1.37 -7.59
CA LEU A 104 5.53 -2.30 -8.29
C LEU A 104 7.00 -2.15 -7.86
N GLU A 105 7.44 -0.93 -7.54
CA GLU A 105 8.78 -0.75 -6.97
C GLU A 105 8.88 -1.36 -5.57
N CYS A 106 7.80 -1.31 -4.77
CA CYS A 106 7.73 -2.03 -3.48
C CYS A 106 7.72 -3.54 -3.67
N SER A 107 7.04 -4.05 -4.71
CA SER A 107 7.01 -5.48 -5.03
C SER A 107 8.40 -6.05 -5.23
N LYS A 108 9.28 -5.32 -5.91
CA LYS A 108 10.67 -5.75 -6.10
C LYS A 108 11.39 -6.03 -4.79
N ILE A 109 11.11 -5.27 -3.73
CA ILE A 109 11.69 -5.52 -2.41
C ILE A 109 11.26 -6.90 -1.89
N VAL A 110 9.99 -7.28 -2.09
CA VAL A 110 9.46 -8.57 -1.66
C VAL A 110 10.04 -9.69 -2.51
N GLU A 111 10.07 -9.51 -3.82
CA GLU A 111 10.62 -10.46 -4.79
C GLU A 111 12.13 -10.70 -4.59
N ASP A 112 12.90 -9.64 -4.34
CA ASP A 112 14.34 -9.71 -4.07
C ASP A 112 14.65 -10.48 -2.78
N ASN A 113 13.70 -10.56 -1.84
CA ASN A 113 13.77 -11.41 -0.65
C ASN A 113 13.21 -12.83 -0.88
N ASN A 114 12.78 -13.15 -2.11
CA ASN A 114 12.13 -14.42 -2.49
C ASN A 114 10.84 -14.70 -1.70
N GLU A 115 10.07 -13.66 -1.38
CA GLU A 115 8.84 -13.76 -0.60
C GLU A 115 7.59 -13.55 -1.47
N ILE A 116 6.42 -13.81 -0.90
CA ILE A 116 5.17 -13.91 -1.66
C ILE A 116 4.37 -12.60 -1.53
N ILE A 117 4.03 -11.99 -2.66
CA ILE A 117 3.06 -10.92 -2.72
C ILE A 117 1.68 -11.54 -2.90
N VAL A 118 0.75 -11.25 -1.99
CA VAL A 118 -0.63 -11.75 -2.08
C VAL A 118 -1.54 -10.84 -2.90
N GLY A 119 -1.16 -9.58 -3.05
CA GLY A 119 -1.89 -8.58 -3.84
C GLY A 119 -1.66 -7.16 -3.35
N TYR A 120 -2.55 -6.27 -3.79
CA TYR A 120 -2.48 -4.84 -3.55
C TYR A 120 -3.82 -4.31 -3.06
N ALA A 121 -3.79 -3.31 -2.19
CA ALA A 121 -4.97 -2.58 -1.76
C ALA A 121 -4.71 -1.08 -1.74
N SER A 122 -5.72 -0.28 -2.03
CA SER A 122 -5.63 1.17 -1.93
C SER A 122 -6.94 1.80 -1.51
N LEU A 123 -6.88 2.99 -0.90
CA LEU A 123 -8.07 3.77 -0.63
C LEU A 123 -8.71 4.26 -1.93
N ILE A 124 -7.88 4.59 -2.91
CA ILE A 124 -8.33 5.14 -4.19
C ILE A 124 -7.54 4.49 -5.33
N ASP A 125 -8.26 3.86 -6.24
CA ASP A 125 -7.72 3.46 -7.53
C ASP A 125 -8.13 4.48 -8.61
N ARG A 126 -7.15 5.16 -9.18
CA ARG A 126 -7.29 6.13 -10.27
C ARG A 126 -6.71 5.61 -11.58
N SER A 127 -6.37 4.35 -11.65
CA SER A 127 -5.81 3.74 -12.86
C SER A 127 -6.83 3.59 -13.98
N ASN A 128 -8.12 3.60 -13.65
CA ASN A 128 -9.21 3.22 -14.56
C ASN A 128 -8.96 1.84 -15.22
N GLY A 129 -8.39 0.91 -14.46
CA GLY A 129 -8.01 -0.41 -14.96
C GLY A 129 -6.78 -0.42 -15.88
N LYS A 130 -5.99 0.67 -15.89
CA LYS A 130 -4.77 0.83 -16.71
C LYS A 130 -3.49 0.88 -15.87
N SER A 131 -3.53 0.38 -14.63
CA SER A 131 -2.31 0.21 -13.84
C SER A 131 -1.38 -0.81 -14.49
N SER A 132 -0.08 -0.69 -14.22
CA SER A 132 0.89 -1.70 -14.63
C SER A 132 0.91 -2.92 -13.70
N ILE A 133 0.10 -2.92 -12.64
CA ILE A 133 -0.05 -4.04 -11.72
C ILE A 133 -0.92 -5.10 -12.40
N THR A 134 -0.41 -6.32 -12.48
CA THR A 134 -1.12 -7.48 -13.09
C THR A 134 -1.84 -8.33 -12.05
N GLU A 135 -1.42 -8.24 -10.79
CA GLU A 135 -2.01 -8.94 -9.68
C GLU A 135 -3.29 -8.24 -9.20
N LYS A 136 -3.99 -8.89 -8.28
CA LYS A 136 -5.25 -8.38 -7.75
C LYS A 136 -5.07 -7.07 -6.97
N ILE A 137 -5.84 -6.05 -7.35
CA ILE A 137 -6.00 -4.78 -6.64
C ILE A 137 -7.43 -4.72 -6.07
N ILE A 138 -7.56 -4.24 -4.82
CA ILE A 138 -8.86 -3.93 -4.20
C ILE A 138 -8.85 -2.53 -3.58
#